data_2c4d71384501e9f32791c41c1bff1790
#
_entry.id   2c4d71384501e9f32791c41c1bff1790
#
_cell.length_a   1.000
_cell.length_b   1.000
_cell.length_c   1.000
_cell.angle_alpha   90.00
_cell.angle_beta   90.00
_cell.angle_gamma   90.00
#
_symmetry.space_group_name_H-M   'P 1'
#
loop_
_entity.id
_entity.type
_entity.pdbx_description
1 polymer ?
#
loop_
_entity_poly.entity_id
_entity_poly.type
_entity_poly.pdbx_seq_one_letter_code
_entity_poly.pdbx_strand_id
1 'polypeptide(L)'
;GVQTCALPIFVVDETTKTAAIIDPVLDFDPRAGATATDNADLILDYVRANGLNVEWVLDTHPHADHFSAAPYLAEETGGKTAIGARVVEVQKLWQDIYCLPDLPVDGSQWDHLFNDGEQFTIGSLDARVMLSPGHTLASITYVVGDAAFVHDTLMVPDSGTSRADFPGGDAHALWRSIRAILDLSPETATYVGHDYGKDGREVIGRSTVAEQRRDNIHVRDGIDEAEFVETREKRDASLPLPDLMLAALQVNIRGGRLPDADACGTAFLKVPLNRFGPVK
;
A
#
# COMPACT_ATOMS: atom_id res chain seq x y z
N GLY A 1 -5.43 19.48 -3.11
CA GLY A 1 -4.84 18.87 -4.29
C GLY A 1 -5.48 17.50 -4.47
N VAL A 2 -5.85 17.17 -5.70
CA VAL A 2 -6.36 15.82 -6.02
C VAL A 2 -5.17 14.88 -5.89
N GLN A 3 -5.24 13.95 -4.96
CA GLN A 3 -4.24 12.90 -4.82
C GLN A 3 -4.50 11.90 -5.94
N THR A 4 -3.64 11.86 -6.96
CA THR A 4 -3.75 10.89 -8.03
C THR A 4 -3.07 9.60 -7.60
N CYS A 5 -3.85 8.67 -7.04
CA CYS A 5 -3.45 7.28 -6.94
C CYS A 5 -3.33 6.69 -8.35
N ALA A 6 -2.24 6.00 -8.64
CA ALA A 6 -2.08 5.23 -9.87
C ALA A 6 -2.70 3.83 -9.71
N LEU A 7 -3.97 3.75 -9.25
CA LEU A 7 -4.60 2.52 -8.78
C LEU A 7 -5.99 2.35 -9.38
N PRO A 8 -6.53 1.14 -9.35
CA PRO A 8 -6.00 -0.15 -8.88
C PRO A 8 -5.16 -0.87 -9.93
N ILE A 9 -4.29 -1.78 -9.45
CA ILE A 9 -3.46 -2.60 -10.34
C ILE A 9 -4.08 -3.99 -10.45
N PHE A 10 -4.27 -4.45 -11.70
CA PHE A 10 -4.63 -5.83 -11.99
C PHE A 10 -3.41 -6.63 -12.44
N VAL A 11 -3.27 -7.83 -11.91
CA VAL A 11 -2.44 -8.87 -12.50
C VAL A 11 -3.36 -9.92 -13.08
N VAL A 12 -3.25 -10.20 -14.36
CA VAL A 12 -4.14 -11.15 -15.06
C VAL A 12 -3.32 -12.23 -15.75
N ASP A 13 -3.60 -13.47 -15.42
CA ASP A 13 -3.20 -14.62 -16.25
C ASP A 13 -4.18 -14.77 -17.41
N GLU A 14 -3.78 -14.32 -18.58
CA GLU A 14 -4.61 -14.36 -19.80
C GLU A 14 -4.98 -15.80 -20.22
N THR A 15 -4.17 -16.79 -19.83
CA THR A 15 -4.38 -18.20 -20.16
C THR A 15 -5.55 -18.82 -19.36
N THR A 16 -5.57 -18.55 -18.07
CA THR A 16 -6.57 -19.09 -17.13
C THR A 16 -7.71 -18.12 -16.85
N LYS A 17 -7.57 -16.86 -17.27
CA LYS A 17 -8.47 -15.75 -16.89
C LYS A 17 -8.53 -15.53 -15.38
N THR A 18 -7.50 -15.92 -14.66
CA THR A 18 -7.37 -15.70 -13.22
C THR A 18 -6.70 -14.34 -12.97
N ALA A 19 -7.17 -13.63 -11.96
CA ALA A 19 -6.68 -12.29 -11.65
C ALA A 19 -6.37 -12.12 -10.16
N ALA A 20 -5.44 -11.20 -9.88
CA ALA A 20 -5.26 -10.58 -8.58
C ALA A 20 -5.50 -9.06 -8.70
N ILE A 21 -6.11 -8.48 -7.68
CA ILE A 21 -6.31 -7.04 -7.52
C ILE A 21 -5.38 -6.58 -6.39
N ILE A 22 -4.60 -5.53 -6.64
CA ILE A 22 -3.61 -5.02 -5.67
C ILE A 22 -4.00 -3.60 -5.26
N ASP A 23 -4.03 -3.35 -3.94
CA ASP A 23 -4.32 -2.08 -3.28
C ASP A 23 -5.61 -1.39 -3.77
N PRO A 24 -6.75 -2.06 -3.69
CA PRO A 24 -8.02 -1.48 -4.13
C PRO A 24 -8.50 -0.39 -3.17
N VAL A 25 -9.07 0.69 -3.73
CA VAL A 25 -9.52 1.87 -2.99
C VAL A 25 -11.02 1.83 -2.72
N LEU A 26 -11.41 2.03 -1.46
CA LEU A 26 -12.77 2.36 -1.05
C LEU A 26 -12.88 3.88 -0.89
N ASP A 27 -13.86 4.47 -1.56
CA ASP A 27 -14.10 5.90 -1.50
C ASP A 27 -14.50 6.36 -0.10
N PHE A 28 -13.92 7.46 0.34
CA PHE A 28 -14.25 8.09 1.62
C PHE A 28 -14.27 9.61 1.52
N ASP A 29 -15.40 10.22 1.84
CA ASP A 29 -15.52 11.67 2.02
C ASP A 29 -15.39 12.02 3.50
N PRO A 30 -14.25 12.60 3.93
CA PRO A 30 -14.03 12.94 5.34
C PRO A 30 -14.93 14.08 5.83
N ARG A 31 -15.52 14.89 4.93
CA ARG A 31 -16.44 15.97 5.28
C ARG A 31 -17.82 15.46 5.62
N ALA A 32 -18.26 14.44 4.89
CA ALA A 32 -19.54 13.78 5.12
C ALA A 32 -19.43 12.62 6.11
N GLY A 33 -18.21 12.09 6.35
CA GLY A 33 -18.00 10.83 7.06
C GLY A 33 -18.65 9.66 6.31
N ALA A 34 -18.67 9.70 4.98
CA ALA A 34 -19.38 8.75 4.14
C ALA A 34 -18.42 7.94 3.28
N THR A 35 -18.69 6.64 3.13
CA THR A 35 -18.02 5.76 2.19
C THR A 35 -18.88 5.51 0.96
N ALA A 36 -18.25 5.24 -0.18
CA ALA A 36 -18.88 4.81 -1.41
C ALA A 36 -18.03 3.72 -2.10
N THR A 37 -18.62 3.03 -3.05
CA THR A 37 -17.97 1.92 -3.76
C THR A 37 -17.68 2.24 -5.22
N ASP A 38 -17.84 3.50 -5.65
CA ASP A 38 -17.78 3.88 -7.07
C ASP A 38 -16.48 3.42 -7.76
N ASN A 39 -15.32 3.60 -7.12
CA ASN A 39 -14.04 3.13 -7.64
C ASN A 39 -13.92 1.59 -7.61
N ALA A 40 -14.39 0.95 -6.54
CA ALA A 40 -14.40 -0.51 -6.44
C ALA A 40 -15.38 -1.15 -7.46
N ASP A 41 -16.50 -0.50 -7.73
CA ASP A 41 -17.48 -0.96 -8.74
C ASP A 41 -16.91 -0.91 -10.16
N LEU A 42 -16.07 0.09 -10.49
CA LEU A 42 -15.33 0.11 -11.77
C LEU A 42 -14.41 -1.11 -11.92
N ILE A 43 -13.80 -1.57 -10.82
CA ILE A 43 -12.99 -2.79 -10.79
C ILE A 43 -13.88 -4.01 -11.08
N LEU A 44 -15.03 -4.12 -10.42
CA LEU A 44 -15.99 -5.22 -10.63
C LEU A 44 -16.52 -5.23 -12.07
N ASP A 45 -16.81 -4.08 -12.63
CA ASP A 45 -17.25 -3.98 -14.02
C ASP A 45 -16.17 -4.46 -14.98
N TYR A 46 -14.91 -4.12 -14.75
CA TYR A 46 -13.79 -4.63 -15.54
C TYR A 46 -13.65 -6.16 -15.40
N VAL A 47 -13.72 -6.70 -14.18
CA VAL A 47 -13.69 -8.14 -13.91
C VAL A 47 -14.79 -8.86 -14.69
N ARG A 48 -16.04 -8.38 -14.59
CA ARG A 48 -17.21 -8.96 -15.25
C ARG A 48 -17.10 -8.87 -16.78
N ALA A 49 -16.71 -7.70 -17.30
CA ALA A 49 -16.61 -7.47 -18.76
C ALA A 49 -15.53 -8.35 -19.42
N ASN A 50 -14.48 -8.71 -18.70
CA ASN A 50 -13.38 -9.53 -19.21
C ASN A 50 -13.49 -11.01 -18.81
N GLY A 51 -14.53 -11.41 -18.06
CA GLY A 51 -14.74 -12.78 -17.59
C GLY A 51 -13.62 -13.28 -16.71
N LEU A 52 -13.08 -12.41 -15.82
CA LEU A 52 -11.98 -12.75 -14.95
C LEU A 52 -12.47 -13.46 -13.67
N ASN A 53 -11.70 -14.44 -13.24
CA ASN A 53 -11.85 -15.08 -11.93
C ASN A 53 -10.83 -14.44 -10.96
N VAL A 54 -11.30 -13.69 -9.98
CA VAL A 54 -10.43 -13.09 -8.98
C VAL A 54 -10.03 -14.12 -7.95
N GLU A 55 -8.75 -14.46 -7.90
CA GLU A 55 -8.19 -15.40 -6.91
C GLU A 55 -7.73 -14.66 -5.65
N TRP A 56 -7.15 -13.48 -5.83
CA TRP A 56 -6.58 -12.69 -4.75
C TRP A 56 -7.03 -11.22 -4.78
N VAL A 57 -7.27 -10.66 -3.60
CA VAL A 57 -7.37 -9.23 -3.35
C VAL A 57 -6.30 -8.89 -2.32
N LEU A 58 -5.26 -8.18 -2.75
CA LEU A 58 -4.00 -8.01 -2.06
C LEU A 58 -3.82 -6.59 -1.57
N ASP A 59 -3.46 -6.41 -0.32
CA ASP A 59 -2.92 -5.14 0.19
C ASP A 59 -1.39 -5.26 0.32
N THR A 60 -0.65 -4.22 -0.06
CA THR A 60 0.81 -4.17 0.13
C THR A 60 1.19 -3.74 1.54
N HIS A 61 0.38 -2.91 2.15
CA HIS A 61 0.52 -2.40 3.51
C HIS A 61 -0.79 -1.76 3.99
N PRO A 62 -0.98 -1.47 5.29
CA PRO A 62 -2.08 -0.63 5.75
C PRO A 62 -1.87 0.82 5.30
N HIS A 63 -2.61 1.25 4.27
CA HIS A 63 -2.50 2.57 3.65
C HIS A 63 -2.94 3.70 4.59
N ALA A 64 -2.27 4.85 4.47
CA ALA A 64 -2.56 6.05 5.27
C ALA A 64 -3.38 7.10 4.50
N ASP A 65 -3.54 6.95 3.21
CA ASP A 65 -4.10 7.95 2.29
C ASP A 65 -5.47 7.56 1.71
N HIS A 66 -5.86 6.29 1.82
CA HIS A 66 -7.17 5.79 1.40
C HIS A 66 -7.63 4.60 2.25
N PHE A 67 -8.91 4.26 2.17
CA PHE A 67 -9.45 3.03 2.73
C PHE A 67 -9.26 1.89 1.75
N SER A 68 -8.93 0.69 2.23
CA SER A 68 -8.88 -0.51 1.39
C SER A 68 -10.29 -1.02 1.09
N ALA A 69 -10.56 -1.29 -0.19
CA ALA A 69 -11.78 -1.96 -0.65
C ALA A 69 -11.64 -3.49 -0.66
N ALA A 70 -10.55 -4.05 -0.12
CA ALA A 70 -10.28 -5.48 -0.18
C ALA A 70 -11.45 -6.36 0.32
N PRO A 71 -12.07 -6.10 1.48
CA PRO A 71 -13.18 -6.93 1.96
C PRO A 71 -14.41 -6.84 1.05
N TYR A 72 -14.73 -5.66 0.50
CA TYR A 72 -15.84 -5.49 -0.43
C TYR A 72 -15.64 -6.28 -1.71
N LEU A 73 -14.46 -6.16 -2.33
CA LEU A 73 -14.14 -6.88 -3.55
C LEU A 73 -14.04 -8.40 -3.33
N ALA A 74 -13.53 -8.84 -2.18
CA ALA A 74 -13.49 -10.25 -1.83
C ALA A 74 -14.91 -10.83 -1.67
N GLU A 75 -15.84 -10.09 -1.06
CA GLU A 75 -17.24 -10.49 -0.92
C GLU A 75 -17.94 -10.61 -2.29
N GLU A 76 -17.71 -9.66 -3.20
CA GLU A 76 -18.34 -9.62 -4.52
C GLU A 76 -17.72 -10.62 -5.53
N THR A 77 -16.46 -11.01 -5.36
CA THR A 77 -15.74 -11.87 -6.33
C THR A 77 -15.44 -13.27 -5.82
N GLY A 78 -15.45 -13.49 -4.51
CA GLY A 78 -14.98 -14.72 -3.87
C GLY A 78 -13.46 -14.84 -3.78
N GLY A 79 -12.71 -13.79 -4.14
CA GLY A 79 -11.24 -13.73 -4.02
C GLY A 79 -10.80 -13.69 -2.57
N LYS A 80 -9.62 -14.26 -2.27
CA LYS A 80 -9.02 -14.26 -0.93
C LYS A 80 -8.30 -12.95 -0.64
N THR A 81 -8.51 -12.39 0.54
CA THR A 81 -7.75 -11.22 1.01
C THR A 81 -6.40 -11.64 1.57
N ALA A 82 -5.34 -10.86 1.29
CA ALA A 82 -4.03 -11.11 1.88
C ALA A 82 -3.19 -9.85 2.04
N ILE A 83 -2.24 -9.90 2.98
CA ILE A 83 -1.27 -8.85 3.30
C ILE A 83 0.01 -9.47 3.89
N GLY A 84 1.06 -8.67 4.12
CA GLY A 84 2.28 -9.13 4.80
C GLY A 84 2.05 -9.51 6.27
N ALA A 85 2.61 -10.64 6.72
CA ALA A 85 2.41 -11.19 8.07
C ALA A 85 2.83 -10.22 9.20
N ARG A 86 3.75 -9.28 8.93
CA ARG A 86 4.11 -8.25 9.90
C ARG A 86 3.03 -7.20 10.15
N VAL A 87 1.88 -7.28 9.48
CA VAL A 87 0.71 -6.42 9.77
C VAL A 87 0.32 -6.48 11.25
N VAL A 88 0.56 -7.60 11.94
CA VAL A 88 0.31 -7.74 13.38
C VAL A 88 1.13 -6.75 14.22
N GLU A 89 2.31 -6.34 13.76
CA GLU A 89 3.13 -5.31 14.41
C GLU A 89 2.50 -3.92 14.22
N VAL A 90 1.99 -3.65 13.03
CA VAL A 90 1.26 -2.41 12.71
C VAL A 90 -0.05 -2.34 13.50
N GLN A 91 -0.79 -3.45 13.57
CA GLN A 91 -2.01 -3.54 14.38
C GLN A 91 -1.74 -3.19 15.84
N LYS A 92 -0.72 -3.78 16.47
CA LYS A 92 -0.34 -3.51 17.86
C LYS A 92 0.01 -2.04 18.08
N LEU A 93 0.85 -1.48 17.19
CA LEU A 93 1.26 -0.07 17.26
C LEU A 93 0.06 0.87 17.21
N TRP A 94 -0.83 0.67 16.26
CA TRP A 94 -1.98 1.55 16.06
C TRP A 94 -3.14 1.26 17.01
N GLN A 95 -3.27 0.02 17.50
CA GLN A 95 -4.16 -0.31 18.62
C GLN A 95 -3.86 0.57 19.85
N ASP A 96 -2.57 0.70 20.19
CA ASP A 96 -2.13 1.54 21.32
C ASP A 96 -2.39 3.02 21.06
N ILE A 97 -2.09 3.51 19.84
CA ILE A 97 -2.29 4.92 19.48
C ILE A 97 -3.76 5.33 19.56
N TYR A 98 -4.66 4.47 19.08
CA TYR A 98 -6.11 4.75 19.06
C TYR A 98 -6.85 4.27 20.33
N CYS A 99 -6.16 3.62 21.26
CA CYS A 99 -6.81 2.98 22.43
C CYS A 99 -7.97 2.07 22.00
N LEU A 100 -7.65 1.02 21.24
CA LEU A 100 -8.59 0.03 20.71
C LEU A 100 -8.36 -1.35 21.33
N PRO A 101 -8.62 -1.55 22.65
CA PRO A 101 -8.23 -2.78 23.35
C PRO A 101 -8.93 -4.05 22.81
N ASP A 102 -10.07 -3.89 22.17
CA ASP A 102 -10.86 -5.00 21.64
C ASP A 102 -10.50 -5.36 20.18
N LEU A 103 -9.58 -4.63 19.54
CA LEU A 103 -9.12 -4.94 18.20
C LEU A 103 -8.23 -6.18 18.22
N PRO A 104 -8.57 -7.28 17.52
CA PRO A 104 -7.65 -8.39 17.35
C PRO A 104 -6.40 -7.95 16.58
N VAL A 105 -5.21 -8.25 17.14
CA VAL A 105 -3.90 -7.90 16.58
C VAL A 105 -3.12 -9.15 16.18
N ASP A 106 -3.81 -10.05 15.51
CA ASP A 106 -3.33 -11.36 15.09
C ASP A 106 -3.42 -11.59 13.56
N GLY A 107 -3.87 -10.56 12.83
CA GLY A 107 -4.03 -10.63 11.38
C GLY A 107 -5.26 -11.43 10.92
N SER A 108 -6.15 -11.85 11.82
CA SER A 108 -7.37 -12.63 11.52
C SER A 108 -8.37 -11.91 10.60
N GLN A 109 -8.10 -10.65 10.27
CA GLN A 109 -8.91 -9.85 9.35
C GLN A 109 -8.69 -10.20 7.88
N TRP A 110 -7.61 -10.89 7.56
CA TRP A 110 -7.27 -11.36 6.20
C TRP A 110 -7.31 -12.89 6.13
N ASP A 111 -7.59 -13.42 4.95
CA ASP A 111 -7.62 -14.86 4.70
C ASP A 111 -6.21 -15.46 4.70
N HIS A 112 -5.20 -14.66 4.32
CA HIS A 112 -3.80 -15.10 4.30
C HIS A 112 -2.83 -13.99 4.72
N LEU A 113 -1.75 -14.39 5.42
CA LEU A 113 -0.67 -13.51 5.83
C LEU A 113 0.65 -14.01 5.21
N PHE A 114 1.18 -13.27 4.24
CA PHE A 114 2.41 -13.63 3.55
C PHE A 114 3.67 -13.36 4.38
N ASN A 115 4.53 -14.36 4.44
CA ASN A 115 5.89 -14.22 4.97
C ASN A 115 6.87 -13.73 3.89
N ASP A 116 8.03 -13.23 4.32
CA ASP A 116 9.11 -12.87 3.39
C ASP A 116 9.59 -14.08 2.58
N GLY A 117 9.73 -13.90 1.26
CA GLY A 117 10.13 -14.95 0.34
C GLY A 117 9.05 -15.99 0.02
N GLU A 118 7.85 -15.86 0.59
CA GLU A 118 6.76 -16.80 0.33
C GLU A 118 6.34 -16.76 -1.15
N GLN A 119 6.11 -17.94 -1.71
CA GLN A 119 5.68 -18.13 -3.10
C GLN A 119 4.20 -18.49 -3.15
N PHE A 120 3.50 -17.95 -4.13
CA PHE A 120 2.10 -18.24 -4.43
C PHE A 120 1.86 -18.18 -5.92
N THR A 121 0.64 -18.41 -6.37
CA THR A 121 0.30 -18.33 -7.79
C THR A 121 -0.90 -17.40 -8.01
N ILE A 122 -0.99 -16.85 -9.23
CA ILE A 122 -2.18 -16.18 -9.76
C ILE A 122 -2.50 -16.94 -11.05
N GLY A 123 -3.46 -17.87 -10.98
CA GLY A 123 -3.64 -18.83 -12.05
C GLY A 123 -2.38 -19.67 -12.28
N SER A 124 -1.77 -19.55 -13.46
CA SER A 124 -0.49 -20.20 -13.81
C SER A 124 0.74 -19.32 -13.63
N LEU A 125 0.58 -18.05 -13.21
CA LEU A 125 1.68 -17.14 -12.99
C LEU A 125 2.33 -17.39 -11.62
N ASP A 126 3.63 -17.61 -11.61
CA ASP A 126 4.40 -17.67 -10.37
C ASP A 126 4.56 -16.27 -9.76
N ALA A 127 4.28 -16.18 -8.48
CA ALA A 127 4.40 -14.95 -7.69
C ALA A 127 5.19 -15.22 -6.40
N ARG A 128 5.86 -14.18 -5.90
CA ARG A 128 6.55 -14.22 -4.61
C ARG A 128 6.45 -12.88 -3.88
N VAL A 129 6.57 -12.94 -2.59
CA VAL A 129 6.57 -11.77 -1.71
C VAL A 129 8.00 -11.41 -1.32
N MET A 130 8.31 -10.12 -1.30
CA MET A 130 9.52 -9.55 -0.70
C MET A 130 9.09 -8.63 0.43
N LEU A 131 9.58 -8.87 1.65
CA LEU A 131 9.40 -7.93 2.75
C LEU A 131 10.17 -6.64 2.43
N SER A 132 9.47 -5.51 2.43
CA SER A 132 10.02 -4.20 2.07
C SER A 132 9.67 -3.11 3.09
N PRO A 133 10.05 -3.29 4.39
CA PRO A 133 9.75 -2.33 5.45
C PRO A 133 10.50 -1.02 5.27
N GLY A 134 10.03 0.00 5.97
CA GLY A 134 10.67 1.31 6.03
C GLY A 134 9.68 2.44 5.84
N HIS A 135 8.78 2.36 4.87
CA HIS A 135 7.59 3.21 4.82
C HIS A 135 6.63 2.83 5.96
N THR A 136 6.31 1.54 6.08
CA THR A 136 5.66 0.94 7.24
C THR A 136 6.44 -0.29 7.73
N LEU A 137 6.10 -0.81 8.92
CA LEU A 137 6.70 -2.03 9.47
C LEU A 137 6.39 -3.28 8.62
N ALA A 138 5.24 -3.30 7.96
CA ALA A 138 4.67 -4.47 7.30
C ALA A 138 4.63 -4.39 5.78
N SER A 139 5.20 -3.34 5.20
CA SER A 139 5.24 -3.18 3.74
C SER A 139 5.85 -4.39 3.05
N ILE A 140 5.21 -4.86 2.01
CA ILE A 140 5.68 -5.94 1.14
C ILE A 140 5.61 -5.53 -0.32
N THR A 141 6.46 -6.12 -1.14
CA THR A 141 6.46 -6.00 -2.60
C THR A 141 6.03 -7.34 -3.19
N TYR A 142 5.06 -7.34 -4.07
CA TYR A 142 4.70 -8.52 -4.85
C TYR A 142 5.54 -8.57 -6.13
N VAL A 143 6.17 -9.70 -6.41
CA VAL A 143 6.91 -9.93 -7.66
C VAL A 143 6.23 -11.04 -8.44
N VAL A 144 5.76 -10.72 -9.65
CA VAL A 144 5.06 -11.66 -10.52
C VAL A 144 5.73 -11.63 -11.89
N GLY A 145 6.39 -12.74 -12.26
CA GLY A 145 7.16 -12.79 -13.49
C GLY A 145 8.25 -11.69 -13.55
N ASP A 146 8.14 -10.79 -14.52
CA ASP A 146 9.04 -9.65 -14.74
C ASP A 146 8.50 -8.32 -14.18
N ALA A 147 7.49 -8.37 -13.32
CA ALA A 147 6.88 -7.20 -12.69
C ALA A 147 7.04 -7.22 -11.17
N ALA A 148 7.35 -6.05 -10.57
CA ALA A 148 7.40 -5.81 -9.13
C ALA A 148 6.43 -4.69 -8.75
N PHE A 149 5.47 -5.00 -7.88
CA PHE A 149 4.49 -4.05 -7.36
C PHE A 149 5.03 -3.49 -6.06
N VAL A 150 5.72 -2.35 -6.18
CA VAL A 150 6.57 -1.80 -5.12
C VAL A 150 5.86 -0.78 -4.24
N HIS A 151 4.60 -0.45 -4.57
CA HIS A 151 3.75 0.51 -3.85
C HIS A 151 4.55 1.73 -3.33
N ASP A 152 4.36 2.12 -2.06
CA ASP A 152 5.02 3.26 -1.42
C ASP A 152 6.45 2.95 -0.89
N THR A 153 7.15 1.98 -1.45
CA THR A 153 8.60 1.81 -1.24
C THR A 153 9.40 2.67 -2.22
N LEU A 154 9.05 2.61 -3.51
CA LEU A 154 9.61 3.44 -4.56
C LEU A 154 8.51 4.28 -5.22
N MET A 155 8.88 5.47 -5.66
CA MET A 155 8.10 6.29 -6.58
C MET A 155 8.73 6.21 -7.98
N VAL A 156 8.11 6.85 -8.97
CA VAL A 156 8.76 7.02 -10.28
C VAL A 156 10.06 7.81 -10.12
N PRO A 157 11.06 7.63 -11.02
CA PRO A 157 12.42 8.13 -10.81
C PRO A 157 12.54 9.61 -10.45
N ASP A 158 11.73 10.47 -11.04
CA ASP A 158 11.75 11.93 -10.77
C ASP A 158 11.07 12.33 -9.44
N SER A 159 10.33 11.42 -8.82
CA SER A 159 9.66 11.60 -7.53
C SER A 159 10.42 10.95 -6.38
N GLY A 160 11.24 9.93 -6.66
CA GLY A 160 12.19 9.33 -5.73
C GLY A 160 11.60 8.20 -4.90
N THR A 161 11.36 8.43 -3.61
CA THR A 161 10.87 7.41 -2.65
C THR A 161 9.78 7.98 -1.75
N SER A 162 9.00 7.10 -1.12
CA SER A 162 8.05 7.49 -0.08
C SER A 162 8.76 8.05 1.17
N ARG A 163 7.95 8.54 2.09
CA ARG A 163 8.35 8.97 3.43
C ARG A 163 8.55 7.77 4.35
N ALA A 164 9.36 7.95 5.40
CA ALA A 164 9.70 6.93 6.38
C ALA A 164 9.54 7.40 7.83
N ASP A 165 8.78 8.49 8.09
CA ASP A 165 8.60 9.11 9.40
C ASP A 165 7.25 8.79 10.06
N PHE A 166 6.46 7.87 9.48
CA PHE A 166 5.26 7.38 10.14
C PHE A 166 5.62 6.56 11.38
N PRO A 167 4.71 6.44 12.36
CA PRO A 167 4.90 5.51 13.46
C PRO A 167 5.28 4.11 12.95
N GLY A 168 6.48 3.66 13.31
CA GLY A 168 7.06 2.41 12.80
C GLY A 168 7.83 2.53 11.47
N GLY A 169 7.89 3.70 10.86
CA GLY A 169 8.76 3.96 9.69
C GLY A 169 10.24 4.06 10.07
N ASP A 170 11.13 3.78 9.12
CA ASP A 170 12.58 3.78 9.33
C ASP A 170 13.30 3.97 7.99
N ALA A 171 14.06 5.06 7.85
CA ALA A 171 14.75 5.39 6.60
C ALA A 171 15.86 4.37 6.26
N HIS A 172 16.54 3.81 7.24
CA HIS A 172 17.54 2.76 7.01
C HIS A 172 16.90 1.46 6.52
N ALA A 173 15.75 1.08 7.09
CA ALA A 173 14.99 -0.08 6.62
C ALA A 173 14.48 0.15 5.20
N LEU A 174 13.98 1.37 4.90
CA LEU A 174 13.53 1.74 3.55
C LEU A 174 14.66 1.63 2.53
N TRP A 175 15.86 2.12 2.87
CA TRP A 175 17.04 1.97 2.02
C TRP A 175 17.35 0.51 1.70
N ARG A 176 17.41 -0.35 2.72
CA ARG A 176 17.68 -1.79 2.52
C ARG A 176 16.63 -2.46 1.64
N SER A 177 15.37 -2.14 1.87
CA SER A 177 14.24 -2.64 1.05
C SER A 177 14.35 -2.22 -0.40
N ILE A 178 14.67 -0.95 -0.64
CA ILE A 178 14.87 -0.42 -2.00
C ILE A 178 16.05 -1.11 -2.68
N ARG A 179 17.19 -1.26 -1.98
CA ARG A 179 18.34 -1.96 -2.57
C ARG A 179 18.02 -3.39 -2.96
N ALA A 180 17.27 -4.12 -2.12
CA ALA A 180 16.81 -5.47 -2.45
C ALA A 180 15.89 -5.52 -3.69
N ILE A 181 15.01 -4.51 -3.86
CA ILE A 181 14.19 -4.38 -5.08
C ILE A 181 15.06 -4.06 -6.29
N LEU A 182 16.05 -3.17 -6.15
CA LEU A 182 16.96 -2.79 -7.23
C LEU A 182 17.99 -3.86 -7.59
N ASP A 183 18.08 -4.94 -6.81
CA ASP A 183 18.86 -6.14 -7.14
C ASP A 183 18.07 -7.14 -8.03
N LEU A 184 16.80 -6.87 -8.33
CA LEU A 184 16.06 -7.60 -9.35
C LEU A 184 16.67 -7.35 -10.75
N SER A 185 16.21 -8.15 -11.74
CA SER A 185 16.66 -7.95 -13.13
C SER A 185 16.47 -6.50 -13.57
N PRO A 186 17.43 -5.89 -14.28
CA PRO A 186 17.32 -4.53 -14.80
C PRO A 186 16.04 -4.27 -15.61
N GLU A 187 15.53 -5.29 -16.29
CA GLU A 187 14.31 -5.23 -17.11
C GLU A 187 13.03 -5.37 -16.29
N THR A 188 13.12 -5.73 -15.00
CA THR A 188 11.93 -5.85 -14.15
C THR A 188 11.18 -4.53 -14.13
N ALA A 189 9.90 -4.57 -14.50
CA ALA A 189 9.00 -3.42 -14.42
C ALA A 189 8.63 -3.16 -12.96
N THR A 190 8.78 -1.93 -12.49
CA THR A 190 8.35 -1.50 -11.16
C THR A 190 7.05 -0.71 -11.27
N TYR A 191 6.01 -1.15 -10.56
CA TYR A 191 4.72 -0.47 -10.46
C TYR A 191 4.59 0.19 -9.11
N VAL A 192 4.33 1.50 -9.11
CA VAL A 192 4.28 2.34 -7.90
C VAL A 192 2.84 2.62 -7.48
N GLY A 193 2.63 2.94 -6.19
CA GLY A 193 1.31 3.30 -5.66
C GLY A 193 0.88 4.71 -6.06
N HIS A 194 1.82 5.66 -6.18
CA HIS A 194 1.53 7.07 -6.41
C HIS A 194 2.47 7.70 -7.45
N ASP A 195 1.89 8.60 -8.25
CA ASP A 195 2.62 9.57 -9.05
C ASP A 195 1.87 10.89 -9.08
N TYR A 196 2.58 11.97 -8.81
CA TYR A 196 2.00 13.32 -8.67
C TYR A 196 2.15 14.17 -9.93
N GLY A 197 2.62 13.60 -11.05
CA GLY A 197 2.77 14.32 -12.30
C GLY A 197 3.68 15.54 -12.18
N LYS A 198 4.90 15.34 -11.67
CA LYS A 198 5.86 16.40 -11.39
C LYS A 198 6.01 17.35 -12.60
N ASP A 199 6.05 18.66 -12.34
CA ASP A 199 6.17 19.72 -13.35
C ASP A 199 5.09 19.69 -14.44
N GLY A 200 3.93 19.04 -14.14
CA GLY A 200 2.78 18.97 -15.05
C GLY A 200 2.88 17.89 -16.13
N ARG A 201 3.81 16.94 -16.02
CA ARG A 201 3.81 15.77 -16.89
C ARG A 201 2.62 14.86 -16.60
N GLU A 202 2.28 14.03 -17.57
CA GLU A 202 1.27 12.99 -17.36
C GLU A 202 1.68 12.03 -16.25
N VAL A 203 0.67 11.52 -15.51
CA VAL A 203 0.86 10.53 -14.48
C VAL A 203 1.33 9.22 -15.10
N ILE A 204 2.40 8.64 -14.55
CA ILE A 204 2.94 7.34 -14.92
C ILE A 204 3.01 6.46 -13.69
N GLY A 205 2.51 5.24 -13.79
CA GLY A 205 2.55 4.26 -12.68
C GLY A 205 3.68 3.25 -12.79
N ARG A 206 4.57 3.38 -13.78
CA ARG A 206 5.54 2.35 -14.14
C ARG A 206 6.90 2.93 -14.47
N SER A 207 7.93 2.19 -14.08
CA SER A 207 9.31 2.35 -14.55
C SER A 207 9.99 0.97 -14.60
N THR A 208 11.31 0.91 -14.78
CA THR A 208 12.09 -0.33 -14.68
C THR A 208 13.15 -0.20 -13.59
N VAL A 209 13.67 -1.33 -13.11
CA VAL A 209 14.81 -1.35 -12.19
C VAL A 209 16.00 -0.59 -12.77
N ALA A 210 16.28 -0.74 -14.07
CA ALA A 210 17.37 -0.01 -14.75
C ALA A 210 17.14 1.50 -14.72
N GLU A 211 15.92 1.98 -14.97
CA GLU A 211 15.57 3.40 -14.89
C GLU A 211 15.69 3.92 -13.46
N GLN A 212 15.20 3.18 -12.47
CA GLN A 212 15.34 3.53 -11.06
C GLN A 212 16.80 3.68 -10.65
N ARG A 213 17.66 2.74 -11.05
CA ARG A 213 19.10 2.78 -10.77
C ARG A 213 19.82 3.93 -11.47
N ARG A 214 19.38 4.32 -12.65
CA ARG A 214 20.00 5.39 -13.43
C ARG A 214 19.51 6.78 -13.01
N ASP A 215 18.21 6.94 -12.82
CA ASP A 215 17.56 8.26 -12.83
C ASP A 215 16.88 8.62 -11.50
N ASN A 216 16.66 7.67 -10.55
CA ASN A 216 15.92 7.99 -9.33
C ASN A 216 16.68 9.03 -8.48
N ILE A 217 15.99 10.14 -8.21
CA ILE A 217 16.59 11.31 -7.55
C ILE A 217 17.06 11.05 -6.11
N HIS A 218 16.60 9.95 -5.48
CA HIS A 218 16.93 9.61 -4.09
C HIS A 218 17.83 8.37 -3.95
N VAL A 219 17.81 7.44 -4.94
CA VAL A 219 18.41 6.11 -4.76
C VAL A 219 19.15 5.59 -5.99
N ARG A 220 19.40 6.45 -7.00
CA ARG A 220 20.19 6.05 -8.17
C ARG A 220 21.58 5.56 -7.77
N ASP A 221 22.21 4.82 -8.65
CA ASP A 221 23.57 4.35 -8.44
C ASP A 221 24.52 5.52 -8.15
N GLY A 222 25.37 5.35 -7.13
CA GLY A 222 26.30 6.36 -6.63
C GLY A 222 25.81 7.11 -5.37
N ILE A 223 24.53 7.04 -5.03
CA ILE A 223 24.02 7.50 -3.72
C ILE A 223 24.25 6.38 -2.71
N ASP A 224 24.76 6.71 -1.54
CA ASP A 224 24.94 5.78 -0.43
C ASP A 224 23.82 5.89 0.62
N GLU A 225 23.83 4.95 1.58
CA GLU A 225 22.81 4.90 2.64
C GLU A 225 22.78 6.18 3.49
N ALA A 226 23.94 6.74 3.83
CA ALA A 226 24.03 7.92 4.69
C ALA A 226 23.42 9.15 3.99
N GLU A 227 23.75 9.37 2.72
CA GLU A 227 23.19 10.44 1.88
C GLU A 227 21.66 10.28 1.74
N PHE A 228 21.19 9.06 1.50
CA PHE A 228 19.76 8.76 1.42
C PHE A 228 19.03 9.09 2.72
N VAL A 229 19.53 8.58 3.84
CA VAL A 229 18.89 8.76 5.16
C VAL A 229 18.83 10.25 5.53
N GLU A 230 19.93 11.00 5.38
CA GLU A 230 19.93 12.44 5.62
C GLU A 230 18.90 13.18 4.76
N THR A 231 18.85 12.85 3.48
CA THR A 231 17.87 13.44 2.53
C THR A 231 16.44 13.11 2.94
N ARG A 232 16.19 11.86 3.32
CA ARG A 232 14.85 11.37 3.67
C ARG A 232 14.36 12.00 4.97
N GLU A 233 15.16 11.98 6.02
CA GLU A 233 14.81 12.57 7.32
C GLU A 233 14.57 14.07 7.22
N LYS A 234 15.45 14.79 6.50
CA LYS A 234 15.29 16.23 6.27
C LYS A 234 13.99 16.56 5.52
N ARG A 235 13.66 15.77 4.48
CA ARG A 235 12.45 15.96 3.69
C ARG A 235 11.20 15.63 4.53
N ASP A 236 11.20 14.53 5.25
CA ASP A 236 10.07 14.08 6.05
C ASP A 236 9.73 15.04 7.19
N ALA A 237 10.75 15.61 7.84
CA ALA A 237 10.56 16.62 8.87
C ALA A 237 9.75 17.86 8.41
N SER A 238 9.69 18.11 7.11
CA SER A 238 8.94 19.23 6.52
C SER A 238 7.54 18.87 6.01
N LEU A 239 7.19 17.58 5.95
CA LEU A 239 5.92 17.12 5.40
C LEU A 239 4.80 17.13 6.45
N PRO A 240 3.59 17.60 6.11
CA PRO A 240 2.42 17.37 6.95
C PRO A 240 2.07 15.87 6.95
N LEU A 241 1.23 15.45 7.91
CA LEU A 241 0.63 14.11 7.85
C LEU A 241 -0.34 14.05 6.67
N PRO A 242 -0.53 12.86 6.05
CA PRO A 242 -1.58 12.66 5.05
C PRO A 242 -2.95 13.01 5.62
N ASP A 243 -3.79 13.66 4.81
CA ASP A 243 -5.10 14.16 5.23
C ASP A 243 -6.00 13.07 5.81
N LEU A 244 -5.92 11.85 5.28
CA LEU A 244 -6.76 10.72 5.69
C LEU A 244 -6.09 9.78 6.70
N MET A 245 -4.83 9.99 7.08
CA MET A 245 -4.06 9.01 7.88
C MET A 245 -4.81 8.54 9.13
N LEU A 246 -5.37 9.49 9.89
CA LEU A 246 -6.06 9.17 11.14
C LEU A 246 -7.39 8.43 10.94
N ALA A 247 -7.99 8.53 9.79
CA ALA A 247 -9.18 7.77 9.41
C ALA A 247 -8.80 6.43 8.79
N ALA A 248 -7.94 6.46 7.77
CA ALA A 248 -7.59 5.31 6.95
C ALA A 248 -6.95 4.17 7.77
N LEU A 249 -6.00 4.49 8.64
CA LEU A 249 -5.33 3.46 9.43
C LEU A 249 -6.26 2.71 10.39
N GLN A 250 -7.31 3.35 10.93
CA GLN A 250 -8.29 2.65 11.74
C GLN A 250 -9.10 1.60 10.97
N VAL A 251 -9.35 1.86 9.69
CA VAL A 251 -10.06 0.95 8.79
C VAL A 251 -9.08 -0.12 8.27
N ASN A 252 -7.91 0.29 7.84
CA ASN A 252 -6.97 -0.60 7.18
C ASN A 252 -6.29 -1.60 8.13
N ILE A 253 -6.09 -1.28 9.41
CA ILE A 253 -5.67 -2.28 10.42
C ILE A 253 -6.80 -3.30 10.75
N ARG A 254 -8.01 -3.07 10.24
CA ARG A 254 -9.14 -4.01 10.27
C ARG A 254 -9.35 -4.73 8.94
N GLY A 255 -8.36 -4.74 8.07
CA GLY A 255 -8.46 -5.34 6.74
C GLY A 255 -9.47 -4.62 5.84
N GLY A 256 -9.56 -3.30 5.94
CA GLY A 256 -10.49 -2.48 5.16
C GLY A 256 -11.93 -2.43 5.72
N ARG A 257 -12.20 -3.07 6.87
CA ARG A 257 -13.53 -3.05 7.50
C ARG A 257 -13.72 -1.83 8.38
N LEU A 258 -14.89 -1.22 8.28
CA LEU A 258 -15.26 -0.13 9.20
C LEU A 258 -15.32 -0.65 10.64
N PRO A 259 -15.12 0.23 11.65
CA PRO A 259 -15.37 -0.13 13.05
C PRO A 259 -16.80 -0.58 13.26
N ASP A 260 -16.99 -1.44 14.26
CA ASP A 260 -18.34 -1.85 14.68
C ASP A 260 -19.16 -0.64 15.13
N ALA A 261 -20.47 -0.69 14.88
CA ALA A 261 -21.38 0.32 15.39
C ALA A 261 -21.47 0.24 16.92
N ASP A 262 -21.53 1.39 17.56
CA ASP A 262 -21.74 1.50 19.00
C ASP A 262 -23.21 1.20 19.40
N ALA A 263 -23.54 1.43 20.67
CA ALA A 263 -24.89 1.24 21.21
C ALA A 263 -25.96 2.12 20.54
N CYS A 264 -25.53 3.18 19.82
CA CYS A 264 -26.44 4.05 19.06
C CYS A 264 -26.65 3.56 17.61
N GLY A 265 -26.01 2.48 17.20
CA GLY A 265 -26.06 1.94 15.84
C GLY A 265 -25.20 2.72 14.83
N THR A 266 -24.23 3.49 15.29
CA THR A 266 -23.34 4.31 14.45
C THR A 266 -21.89 3.91 14.66
N ALA A 267 -21.15 3.71 13.57
CA ALA A 267 -19.71 3.51 13.62
C ALA A 267 -18.99 4.87 13.75
N PHE A 268 -17.92 4.90 14.54
CA PHE A 268 -17.12 6.10 14.76
C PHE A 268 -15.64 5.85 14.52
N LEU A 269 -14.97 6.85 13.94
CA LEU A 269 -13.53 6.91 13.87
C LEU A 269 -13.01 7.80 15.01
N LYS A 270 -11.99 7.35 15.72
CA LYS A 270 -11.34 8.10 16.79
C LYS A 270 -10.26 9.03 16.23
N VAL A 271 -10.16 10.24 16.74
CA VAL A 271 -9.06 11.17 16.41
C VAL A 271 -8.24 11.40 17.68
N PRO A 272 -6.99 10.92 17.75
CA PRO A 272 -6.11 11.14 18.90
C PRO A 272 -5.59 12.57 18.89
N LEU A 273 -6.10 13.43 19.79
CA LEU A 273 -5.73 14.84 19.85
C LEU A 273 -4.32 15.04 20.39
N ASN A 274 -3.56 15.93 19.75
CA ASN A 274 -2.20 16.33 20.14
C ASN A 274 -1.17 15.18 20.21
N ARG A 275 -1.46 14.03 19.59
CA ARG A 275 -0.59 12.85 19.61
C ARG A 275 0.62 12.99 18.67
N PHE A 276 0.45 13.71 17.57
CA PHE A 276 1.43 13.82 16.48
C PHE A 276 2.11 15.20 16.41
N GLY A 277 2.15 15.91 17.51
CA GLY A 277 2.79 17.23 17.61
C GLY A 277 1.87 18.40 17.26
N PRO A 278 2.42 19.61 17.28
CA PRO A 278 1.66 20.81 16.92
C PRO A 278 1.37 20.87 15.42
N VAL A 279 0.39 21.65 15.05
CA VAL A 279 0.09 21.98 13.64
C VAL A 279 1.35 22.58 12.99
N LYS A 280 1.81 21.98 11.90
CA LYS A 280 2.97 22.46 11.11
C LYS A 280 2.53 23.44 10.03
#